data_1fc6d694c5a290e0e3a47a752124ddcb
#
_entry.id   1fc6d694c5a290e0e3a47a752124ddcb
#
_cell.length_a   1.000
_cell.length_b   1.000
_cell.length_c   1.000
_cell.angle_alpha   90.00
_cell.angle_beta   90.00
_cell.angle_gamma   90.00
#
_symmetry.space_group_name_H-M   'P 1'
#
loop_
_entity.id
_entity.type
_entity.pdbx_description
1 polymer ?
#
loop_
_entity_poly.entity_id
_entity_poly.type
_entity_poly.pdbx_seq_one_letter_code
_entity_poly.pdbx_strand_id
1 'polypeptide(L)'
;MSQGAGMTFRNNIEWLAGNYNEARMGSSIFSYLMGYEDPRLNVYFLPMDGNASYGVEAFNGKTYQAVPAGHANAQNDIYKSCSKPNIQSGTPTYWLRASEVYFLRAEAALVWEGFGSADSW
;
A
#
# COMPACT_ATOMS: atom_id res chain seq x y z
N MET A 1 -18.48 10.36 -7.41
CA MET A 1 -19.43 9.47 -8.12
C MET A 1 -20.51 9.08 -7.14
N SER A 2 -21.77 9.32 -7.47
CA SER A 2 -22.88 8.82 -6.67
C SER A 2 -23.05 7.34 -6.95
N GLN A 3 -23.12 6.53 -5.90
CA GLN A 3 -23.51 5.13 -6.03
C GLN A 3 -24.95 5.07 -6.49
N GLY A 4 -25.22 4.41 -7.60
CA GLY A 4 -26.59 4.08 -8.00
C GLY A 4 -27.21 3.12 -6.98
N ALA A 5 -28.53 3.21 -6.80
CA ALA A 5 -29.25 2.31 -5.89
C ALA A 5 -28.98 0.84 -6.27
N GLY A 6 -28.45 0.07 -5.33
CA GLY A 6 -28.15 -1.36 -5.51
C GLY A 6 -26.73 -1.72 -5.94
N MET A 7 -25.84 -0.74 -6.19
CA MET A 7 -24.43 -1.02 -6.47
C MET A 7 -23.56 -0.69 -5.24
N THR A 8 -22.84 -1.68 -4.75
CA THR A 8 -21.86 -1.51 -3.69
C THR A 8 -20.45 -1.56 -4.31
N PHE A 9 -19.77 -0.42 -4.30
CA PHE A 9 -18.37 -0.36 -4.70
C PHE A 9 -17.50 -0.67 -3.48
N ARG A 10 -16.64 -1.63 -3.60
CA ARG A 10 -15.70 -2.04 -2.59
C ARG A 10 -14.27 -1.86 -3.10
N ASN A 11 -13.35 -1.44 -2.22
CA ASN A 11 -11.95 -1.38 -2.56
C ASN A 11 -11.40 -2.80 -2.78
N ASN A 12 -10.85 -3.07 -3.96
CA ASN A 12 -10.37 -4.40 -4.33
C ASN A 12 -9.21 -4.87 -3.46
N ILE A 13 -8.34 -3.97 -3.02
CA ILE A 13 -7.21 -4.32 -2.13
C ILE A 13 -7.75 -4.73 -0.76
N GLU A 14 -8.77 -4.03 -0.24
CA GLU A 14 -9.43 -4.41 1.01
C GLU A 14 -10.08 -5.79 0.88
N TRP A 15 -10.71 -6.08 -0.24
CA TRP A 15 -11.32 -7.37 -0.48
C TRP A 15 -10.28 -8.50 -0.50
N LEU A 16 -9.15 -8.31 -1.18
CA LEU A 16 -8.04 -9.26 -1.19
C LEU A 16 -7.42 -9.43 0.20
N ALA A 17 -7.24 -8.35 0.96
CA ALA A 17 -6.65 -8.38 2.29
C ALA A 17 -7.60 -8.97 3.34
N GLY A 18 -8.89 -8.65 3.25
CA GLY A 18 -9.91 -9.03 4.22
C GLY A 18 -10.53 -10.39 3.93
N ASN A 19 -11.22 -10.54 2.80
CA ASN A 19 -12.01 -11.75 2.50
C ASN A 19 -11.14 -12.94 2.07
N TYR A 20 -10.22 -12.71 1.14
CA TYR A 20 -9.31 -13.76 0.67
C TYR A 20 -8.10 -13.94 1.57
N ASN A 21 -7.81 -12.96 2.43
CA ASN A 21 -6.67 -13.00 3.33
C ASN A 21 -5.30 -13.15 2.61
N GLU A 22 -5.19 -12.64 1.39
CA GLU A 22 -4.02 -12.84 0.51
C GLU A 22 -3.11 -11.61 0.37
N ALA A 23 -3.64 -10.39 0.50
CA ALA A 23 -2.81 -9.19 0.41
C ALA A 23 -2.10 -8.91 1.73
N ARG A 24 -0.79 -8.76 1.69
CA ARG A 24 0.10 -8.49 2.83
C ARG A 24 1.15 -7.45 2.48
N MET A 25 1.73 -6.85 3.51
CA MET A 25 2.85 -5.93 3.38
C MET A 25 4.09 -6.68 2.85
N GLY A 26 4.67 -6.19 1.76
CA GLY A 26 5.93 -6.75 1.23
C GLY A 26 7.15 -6.22 1.97
N SER A 27 8.22 -7.03 2.05
CA SER A 27 9.44 -6.68 2.76
C SER A 27 10.15 -5.45 2.19
N SER A 28 10.06 -5.19 0.90
CA SER A 28 10.71 -4.03 0.28
C SER A 28 10.18 -2.71 0.84
N ILE A 29 8.85 -2.50 0.83
CA ILE A 29 8.27 -1.28 1.40
C ILE A 29 8.47 -1.21 2.91
N PHE A 30 8.40 -2.35 3.60
CA PHE A 30 8.62 -2.42 5.04
C PHE A 30 10.02 -1.96 5.43
N SER A 31 11.06 -2.44 4.73
CA SER A 31 12.45 -2.06 4.99
C SER A 31 12.69 -0.56 4.83
N TYR A 32 12.08 0.06 3.82
CA TYR A 32 12.16 1.53 3.66
C TYR A 32 11.46 2.27 4.80
N LEU A 33 10.22 1.91 5.12
CA LEU A 33 9.45 2.58 6.16
C LEU A 33 10.09 2.43 7.54
N MET A 34 10.65 1.26 7.83
CA MET A 34 11.40 1.01 9.08
C MET A 34 12.76 1.72 9.10
N GLY A 35 13.53 1.63 8.03
CA GLY A 35 14.88 2.21 7.96
C GLY A 35 14.89 3.73 8.06
N TYR A 36 13.84 4.40 7.63
CA TYR A 36 13.67 5.85 7.75
C TYR A 36 12.80 6.27 8.95
N GLU A 37 12.40 5.34 9.78
CA GLU A 37 11.45 5.58 10.90
C GLU A 37 10.18 6.34 10.43
N ASP A 38 9.69 5.99 9.25
CA ASP A 38 8.63 6.72 8.57
C ASP A 38 7.27 6.51 9.25
N PRO A 39 6.63 7.58 9.77
CA PRO A 39 5.35 7.47 10.48
C PRO A 39 4.21 6.95 9.60
N ARG A 40 4.36 6.94 8.27
CA ARG A 40 3.38 6.38 7.34
C ARG A 40 3.19 4.88 7.49
N LEU A 41 4.13 4.16 8.12
CA LEU A 41 3.98 2.73 8.40
C LEU A 41 2.66 2.45 9.13
N ASN A 42 2.38 3.20 10.21
CA ASN A 42 1.15 3.05 11.00
C ASN A 42 -0.14 3.46 10.24
N VAL A 43 0.01 4.25 9.19
CA VAL A 43 -1.12 4.72 8.36
C VAL A 43 -1.42 3.72 7.25
N TYR A 44 -0.38 3.17 6.63
CA TYR A 44 -0.52 2.30 5.46
C TYR A 44 -0.82 0.86 5.83
N PHE A 45 -0.34 0.40 7.00
CA PHE A 45 -0.44 -1.00 7.39
C PHE A 45 -0.99 -1.17 8.80
N LEU A 46 -1.77 -2.22 8.97
CA LEU A 46 -2.18 -2.70 10.27
C LEU A 46 -1.03 -3.47 10.92
N PRO A 47 -0.93 -3.47 12.25
CA PRO A 47 -0.01 -4.35 12.95
C PRO A 47 -0.26 -5.82 12.55
N MET A 48 0.75 -6.64 12.74
CA MET A 48 0.60 -8.08 12.55
C MET A 48 -0.49 -8.66 13.45
N ASP A 49 -1.12 -9.74 13.00
CA ASP A 49 -2.15 -10.46 13.72
C ASP A 49 -1.64 -11.87 14.08
N GLY A 50 -1.60 -12.18 15.39
CA GLY A 50 -1.15 -13.45 15.89
C GLY A 50 0.36 -13.55 16.17
N ASN A 51 0.85 -14.79 16.27
CA ASN A 51 2.25 -15.09 16.57
C ASN A 51 3.07 -15.24 15.28
N ALA A 52 4.12 -14.46 15.17
CA ALA A 52 5.05 -14.56 14.06
C ALA A 52 6.24 -15.45 14.41
N SER A 53 6.72 -16.19 13.44
CA SER A 53 7.89 -17.04 13.56
C SER A 53 9.19 -16.42 13.04
N TYR A 54 9.13 -15.27 12.36
CA TYR A 54 10.30 -14.60 11.78
C TYR A 54 10.04 -13.10 11.54
N GLY A 55 11.08 -12.31 11.43
CA GLY A 55 11.07 -10.95 10.87
C GLY A 55 10.09 -9.97 11.53
N VAL A 56 9.88 -10.11 12.84
CA VAL A 56 9.00 -9.24 13.61
C VAL A 56 9.77 -8.04 14.09
N GLU A 57 9.28 -6.86 13.80
CA GLU A 57 9.88 -5.60 14.27
C GLU A 57 8.85 -4.71 14.95
N ALA A 58 9.30 -4.01 15.98
CA ALA A 58 8.48 -3.07 16.73
C ALA A 58 8.63 -1.65 16.17
N PHE A 59 7.50 -0.96 16.01
CA PHE A 59 7.45 0.43 15.61
C PHE A 59 6.31 1.15 16.34
N ASN A 60 6.65 2.22 17.05
CA ASN A 60 5.68 3.02 17.84
C ASN A 60 4.76 2.16 18.73
N GLY A 61 5.33 1.19 19.45
CA GLY A 61 4.60 0.32 20.37
C GLY A 61 3.71 -0.73 19.70
N LYS A 62 3.78 -0.88 18.38
CA LYS A 62 3.07 -1.90 17.60
C LYS A 62 4.06 -2.81 16.93
N THR A 63 3.63 -4.02 16.60
CA THR A 63 4.47 -5.05 16.00
C THR A 63 4.06 -5.27 14.56
N TYR A 64 5.04 -5.31 13.67
CA TYR A 64 4.83 -5.48 12.24
C TYR A 64 5.65 -6.65 11.71
N GLN A 65 5.12 -7.27 10.66
CA GLN A 65 5.78 -8.34 9.94
C GLN A 65 5.45 -8.23 8.46
N ALA A 66 6.46 -8.34 7.61
CA ALA A 66 6.30 -8.31 6.16
C ALA A 66 6.53 -9.68 5.53
N VAL A 67 5.95 -9.87 4.34
CA VAL A 67 6.23 -11.04 3.51
C VAL A 67 7.56 -10.84 2.77
N PRO A 68 8.49 -11.79 2.83
CA PRO A 68 9.75 -11.72 2.09
C PRO A 68 9.51 -11.61 0.58
N ALA A 69 10.25 -10.73 -0.10
CA ALA A 69 10.20 -10.60 -1.54
C ALA A 69 10.81 -11.83 -2.24
N GLY A 70 10.24 -12.22 -3.37
CA GLY A 70 10.76 -13.33 -4.17
C GLY A 70 10.48 -14.74 -3.63
N HIS A 71 9.74 -14.86 -2.55
CA HIS A 71 9.37 -16.17 -2.02
C HIS A 71 8.19 -16.74 -2.79
N ALA A 72 8.35 -17.97 -3.34
CA ALA A 72 7.23 -18.70 -3.90
C ALA A 72 6.29 -19.13 -2.76
N ASN A 73 5.11 -18.53 -2.70
CA ASN A 73 4.19 -18.74 -1.61
C ASN A 73 3.27 -19.94 -1.89
N ALA A 74 3.78 -21.14 -1.69
CA ALA A 74 2.98 -22.36 -1.80
C ALA A 74 2.11 -22.66 -0.53
N GLN A 75 2.34 -21.91 0.57
CA GLN A 75 1.66 -22.11 1.85
C GLN A 75 1.22 -20.79 2.45
N ASN A 76 -0.02 -20.40 2.21
CA ASN A 76 -0.62 -19.17 2.76
C ASN A 76 -0.58 -19.11 4.31
N ASP A 77 -0.50 -20.23 4.98
CA ASP A 77 -0.57 -20.30 6.45
C ASP A 77 0.59 -19.61 7.15
N ILE A 78 1.77 -19.63 6.54
CA ILE A 78 2.99 -19.01 7.10
C ILE A 78 2.86 -17.47 7.15
N TYR A 79 2.14 -16.89 6.20
CA TYR A 79 2.05 -15.43 6.03
C TYR A 79 0.73 -14.82 6.51
N LYS A 80 -0.17 -15.64 7.07
CA LYS A 80 -1.49 -15.16 7.53
C LYS A 80 -1.38 -14.08 8.61
N SER A 81 -0.37 -14.18 9.47
CA SER A 81 -0.11 -13.22 10.55
C SER A 81 0.54 -11.91 10.09
N CYS A 82 1.11 -11.86 8.88
CA CYS A 82 1.78 -10.68 8.38
C CYS A 82 0.85 -9.46 8.29
N SER A 83 1.43 -8.28 8.44
CA SER A 83 0.74 -7.00 8.41
C SER A 83 -0.05 -6.81 7.12
N LYS A 84 -1.30 -6.37 7.26
CA LYS A 84 -2.24 -6.13 6.16
C LYS A 84 -2.26 -4.65 5.77
N PRO A 85 -2.63 -4.31 4.54
CA PRO A 85 -2.96 -2.94 4.18
C PRO A 85 -4.07 -2.38 5.07
N ASN A 86 -3.89 -1.16 5.57
CA ASN A 86 -4.90 -0.46 6.37
C ASN A 86 -5.90 0.24 5.44
N ILE A 87 -6.77 -0.53 4.83
CA ILE A 87 -7.75 -0.07 3.86
C ILE A 87 -9.13 -0.53 4.28
N GLN A 88 -10.10 0.38 4.27
CA GLN A 88 -11.49 0.09 4.56
C GLN A 88 -12.27 -0.21 3.27
N SER A 89 -13.39 -0.92 3.36
CA SER A 89 -14.21 -1.26 2.20
C SER A 89 -14.70 -0.03 1.41
N GLY A 90 -14.97 1.07 2.12
CA GLY A 90 -15.37 2.35 1.53
C GLY A 90 -14.21 3.26 1.10
N THR A 91 -12.95 2.83 1.25
CA THR A 91 -11.80 3.62 0.81
C THR A 91 -11.82 3.79 -0.70
N PRO A 92 -11.77 5.02 -1.24
CA PRO A 92 -11.78 5.23 -2.67
C PRO A 92 -10.61 4.54 -3.37
N THR A 93 -10.89 3.92 -4.51
CA THR A 93 -9.85 3.45 -5.44
C THR A 93 -9.56 4.57 -6.43
N TYR A 94 -8.38 5.15 -6.34
CA TYR A 94 -7.96 6.21 -7.25
C TYR A 94 -7.35 5.61 -8.51
N TRP A 95 -7.93 5.92 -9.66
CA TRP A 95 -7.39 5.53 -10.97
C TRP A 95 -6.31 6.49 -11.44
N LEU A 96 -6.48 7.78 -11.13
CA LEU A 96 -5.55 8.84 -11.47
C LEU A 96 -5.71 9.96 -10.45
N ARG A 97 -4.61 10.46 -9.93
CA ARG A 97 -4.59 11.61 -9.01
C ARG A 97 -4.13 12.87 -9.74
N ALA A 98 -4.63 14.02 -9.33
CA ALA A 98 -4.19 15.30 -9.88
C ALA A 98 -2.65 15.48 -9.75
N SER A 99 -2.08 15.09 -8.62
CA SER A 99 -0.62 15.12 -8.41
C SER A 99 0.15 14.33 -9.46
N GLU A 100 -0.36 13.18 -9.90
CA GLU A 100 0.24 12.35 -10.93
C GLU A 100 0.26 13.07 -12.28
N VAL A 101 -0.84 13.75 -12.62
CA VAL A 101 -0.91 14.59 -13.83
C VAL A 101 0.11 15.73 -13.79
N TYR A 102 0.28 16.38 -12.62
CA TYR A 102 1.30 17.44 -12.48
C TYR A 102 2.72 16.91 -12.63
N PHE A 103 3.04 15.76 -12.04
CA PHE A 103 4.36 15.13 -12.23
C PHE A 103 4.61 14.72 -13.67
N LEU A 104 3.63 14.16 -14.37
CA LEU A 104 3.75 13.82 -15.79
C LEU A 104 3.95 15.07 -16.66
N ARG A 105 3.29 16.18 -16.32
CA ARG A 105 3.49 17.45 -17.02
C ARG A 105 4.87 18.04 -16.77
N ALA A 106 5.38 17.98 -15.54
CA ALA A 106 6.73 18.41 -15.21
C ALA A 106 7.77 17.57 -15.95
N GLU A 107 7.59 16.26 -16.02
CA GLU A 107 8.44 15.35 -16.80
C GLU A 107 8.40 15.70 -18.29
N ALA A 108 7.21 15.92 -18.84
CA ALA A 108 7.06 16.31 -20.25
C ALA A 108 7.76 17.65 -20.57
N ALA A 109 7.70 18.61 -19.65
CA ALA A 109 8.40 19.90 -19.81
C ALA A 109 9.93 19.78 -19.77
N LEU A 110 10.45 18.75 -19.09
CA LEU A 110 11.90 18.46 -19.06
C LEU A 110 12.37 17.71 -20.31
N VAL A 111 11.53 16.85 -20.88
CA VAL A 111 11.92 15.91 -21.95
C VAL A 111 11.56 16.44 -23.33
N TRP A 112 10.46 17.18 -23.46
CA TRP A 112 9.93 17.62 -24.75
C TRP A 112 9.83 19.13 -24.86
N GLU A 113 10.31 19.67 -25.97
CA GLU A 113 10.16 21.09 -26.29
C GLU A 113 8.67 21.47 -26.43
N GLY A 114 8.30 22.67 -25.97
CA GLY A 114 6.96 23.22 -26.12
C GLY A 114 5.96 22.89 -25.03
N PHE A 115 6.35 22.13 -24.01
CA PHE A 115 5.47 21.82 -22.86
C PHE A 115 5.57 22.81 -21.69
N GLY A 116 6.29 23.94 -21.87
CA GLY A 116 6.47 24.95 -20.83
C GLY A 116 7.69 24.67 -19.96
N SER A 117 7.77 25.34 -18.79
CA SER A 117 8.85 25.13 -17.81
C SER A 117 8.43 24.13 -16.74
N ALA A 118 9.33 23.21 -16.38
CA ALA A 118 9.12 22.27 -15.28
C ALA A 118 8.84 22.95 -13.95
N ASP A 119 9.39 24.16 -13.73
CA ASP A 119 9.20 24.94 -12.51
C ASP A 119 7.81 25.58 -12.39
N SER A 120 6.99 25.48 -13.43
CA SER A 120 5.62 26.03 -13.46
C SER A 120 4.52 25.01 -13.12
N TRP A 121 4.89 23.75 -12.74
CA TRP A 121 3.93 22.66 -12.48
C TRP A 121 3.98 22.10 -11.06
#